data_118d047db277be6e0170dbd272daf806
#
_entry.id   118d047db277be6e0170dbd272daf806
#
_cell.length_a   1.000
_cell.length_b   1.000
_cell.length_c   1.000
_cell.angle_alpha   90.00
_cell.angle_beta   90.00
_cell.angle_gamma   90.00
#
_symmetry.space_group_name_H-M   'P 1'
#
loop_
_entity.id
_entity.type
_entity.pdbx_description
1 polymer ?
#
loop_
_entity_poly.entity_id
_entity_poly.type
_entity_poly.pdbx_seq_one_letter_code
_entity_poly.pdbx_strand_id
1 'polypeptide(L)'
;MALLKYCNRNGCNKLVPQGVRYCKVHTVNKTAENRERHKEYDAHCRNQTAKAFYYSSEWKATRARVLARDTGIDIYLYITEGRVAPADTVHHIVELMEDYSKRCDLDNLISISEATHSMISKAYKDEIKKAQMQQTLRECISEYKKRLAG
;
A
#
# COMPACT_ATOMS: atom_id res chain seq x y z
N MET A 1 -23.37 -48.56 15.71
CA MET A 1 -23.18 -47.38 16.61
C MET A 1 -22.03 -46.50 16.09
N ALA A 2 -22.22 -45.22 15.99
CA ALA A 2 -21.13 -44.32 15.64
C ALA A 2 -20.18 -44.16 16.82
N LEU A 3 -18.89 -44.36 16.59
CA LEU A 3 -17.85 -44.11 17.60
C LEU A 3 -17.71 -42.61 17.81
N LEU A 4 -17.71 -42.18 19.06
CA LEU A 4 -17.54 -40.78 19.43
C LEU A 4 -16.16 -40.57 20.08
N LYS A 5 -15.56 -39.41 19.89
CA LYS A 5 -14.34 -38.95 20.56
C LYS A 5 -14.49 -37.51 21.05
N TYR A 6 -13.60 -37.08 21.91
CA TYR A 6 -13.56 -35.68 22.35
C TYR A 6 -13.07 -34.77 21.25
N CYS A 7 -13.58 -33.53 21.25
CA CYS A 7 -13.06 -32.45 20.42
C CYS A 7 -11.57 -32.23 20.69
N ASN A 8 -10.76 -32.03 19.64
CA ASN A 8 -9.30 -31.86 19.75
C ASN A 8 -8.87 -30.51 20.35
N ARG A 9 -9.81 -29.67 20.78
CA ARG A 9 -9.48 -28.41 21.46
C ARG A 9 -9.20 -28.67 22.94
N ASN A 10 -8.05 -28.25 23.43
CA ASN A 10 -7.72 -28.37 24.85
C ASN A 10 -8.83 -27.76 25.73
N GLY A 11 -9.25 -28.50 26.72
CA GLY A 11 -10.32 -28.13 27.66
C GLY A 11 -11.73 -28.25 27.12
N CYS A 12 -11.94 -28.81 25.93
CA CYS A 12 -13.28 -29.05 25.39
C CYS A 12 -13.74 -30.48 25.59
N ASN A 13 -14.82 -30.66 26.36
CA ASN A 13 -15.40 -31.96 26.68
C ASN A 13 -16.55 -32.35 25.73
N LYS A 14 -16.74 -31.68 24.60
CA LYS A 14 -17.79 -32.04 23.63
C LYS A 14 -17.36 -33.22 22.80
N LEU A 15 -18.29 -34.18 22.66
CA LEU A 15 -18.12 -35.38 21.84
C LEU A 15 -18.40 -35.04 20.37
N VAL A 16 -17.58 -35.58 19.50
CA VAL A 16 -17.70 -35.46 18.03
C VAL A 16 -17.57 -36.85 17.40
N PRO A 17 -18.20 -37.10 16.24
CA PRO A 17 -18.05 -38.35 15.53
C PRO A 17 -16.58 -38.65 15.18
N GLN A 18 -16.22 -39.92 15.15
CA GLN A 18 -14.90 -40.33 14.69
C GLN A 18 -14.68 -39.85 13.25
N GLY A 19 -13.53 -39.20 12.99
CA GLY A 19 -13.25 -38.52 11.72
C GLY A 19 -13.42 -36.98 11.78
N VAL A 20 -14.26 -36.49 12.69
CA VAL A 20 -14.40 -35.04 12.93
C VAL A 20 -13.38 -34.56 13.97
N ARG A 21 -12.60 -33.56 13.68
CA ARG A 21 -11.53 -33.05 14.59
C ARG A 21 -12.07 -32.14 15.68
N TYR A 22 -13.03 -31.29 15.38
CA TYR A 22 -13.50 -30.20 16.24
C TYR A 22 -15.04 -30.18 16.29
N CYS A 23 -15.61 -29.80 17.44
CA CYS A 23 -17.03 -29.52 17.52
C CYS A 23 -17.41 -28.29 16.72
N LYS A 24 -18.71 -28.09 16.46
CA LYS A 24 -19.21 -26.96 15.62
C LYS A 24 -18.63 -25.58 16.04
N VAL A 25 -18.57 -25.32 17.34
CA VAL A 25 -18.03 -24.05 17.88
C VAL A 25 -16.55 -23.90 17.56
N HIS A 26 -15.75 -24.94 17.76
CA HIS A 26 -14.29 -24.85 17.55
C HIS A 26 -13.89 -24.98 16.10
N THR A 27 -14.72 -25.53 15.23
CA THR A 27 -14.52 -25.48 13.77
C THR A 27 -14.63 -24.04 13.25
N VAL A 28 -15.63 -23.29 13.71
CA VAL A 28 -15.81 -21.88 13.34
C VAL A 28 -14.66 -21.02 13.84
N ASN A 29 -14.26 -21.21 15.11
CA ASN A 29 -13.14 -20.46 15.69
C ASN A 29 -11.82 -20.72 14.96
N LYS A 30 -11.55 -21.98 14.59
CA LYS A 30 -10.33 -22.32 13.85
C LYS A 30 -10.28 -21.69 12.45
N THR A 31 -11.42 -21.57 11.79
CA THR A 31 -11.52 -20.88 10.49
C THR A 31 -11.22 -19.38 10.64
N ALA A 32 -11.72 -18.75 11.70
CA ALA A 32 -11.43 -17.35 12.02
C ALA A 32 -9.94 -17.13 12.34
N GLU A 33 -9.35 -17.99 13.19
CA GLU A 33 -7.90 -17.96 13.52
C GLU A 33 -7.03 -18.13 12.26
N ASN A 34 -7.41 -19.00 11.33
CA ASN A 34 -6.70 -19.19 10.07
C ASN A 34 -6.79 -17.96 9.16
N ARG A 35 -7.96 -17.33 9.08
CA ARG A 35 -8.14 -16.07 8.31
C ARG A 35 -7.26 -14.95 8.84
N GLU A 36 -7.20 -14.78 10.15
CA GLU A 36 -6.39 -13.76 10.80
C GLU A 36 -4.90 -13.98 10.53
N ARG A 37 -4.42 -15.23 10.70
CA ARG A 37 -3.04 -15.59 10.41
C ARG A 37 -2.65 -15.39 8.95
N HIS A 38 -3.56 -15.66 7.99
CA HIS A 38 -3.33 -15.37 6.58
C HIS A 38 -3.24 -13.87 6.32
N LYS A 39 -4.07 -13.05 6.94
CA LYS A 39 -3.98 -11.58 6.83
C LYS A 39 -2.65 -11.04 7.36
N GLU A 40 -2.20 -11.51 8.53
CA GLU A 40 -0.92 -11.12 9.13
C GLU A 40 0.25 -11.53 8.24
N TYR A 41 0.22 -12.75 7.71
CA TYR A 41 1.25 -13.25 6.78
C TYR A 41 1.30 -12.40 5.50
N ASP A 42 0.17 -12.13 4.87
CA ASP A 42 0.10 -11.32 3.66
C ASP A 42 0.59 -9.89 3.90
N ALA A 43 0.20 -9.27 5.01
CA ALA A 43 0.67 -7.94 5.39
C ALA A 43 2.18 -7.92 5.62
N HIS A 44 2.73 -8.95 6.29
CA HIS A 44 4.16 -9.08 6.54
C HIS A 44 4.97 -9.26 5.24
N CYS A 45 4.51 -10.13 4.33
CA CYS A 45 5.13 -10.34 3.02
C CYS A 45 5.10 -9.08 2.15
N ARG A 46 4.00 -8.35 2.15
CA ARG A 46 3.86 -7.06 1.44
C ARG A 46 4.84 -6.03 1.98
N ASN A 47 4.96 -5.91 3.30
CA ASN A 47 5.91 -4.98 3.93
C ASN A 47 7.35 -5.33 3.58
N GLN A 48 7.72 -6.60 3.51
CA GLN A 48 9.07 -7.02 3.11
C GLN A 48 9.35 -6.70 1.64
N THR A 49 8.39 -6.92 0.75
CA THR A 49 8.52 -6.59 -0.68
C THR A 49 8.70 -5.09 -0.88
N ALA A 50 7.90 -4.26 -0.21
CA ALA A 50 8.02 -2.80 -0.26
C ALA A 50 9.38 -2.35 0.27
N LYS A 51 9.82 -2.88 1.41
CA LYS A 51 11.11 -2.58 2.00
C LYS A 51 12.26 -2.93 1.07
N ALA A 52 12.25 -4.13 0.49
CA ALA A 52 13.27 -4.57 -0.46
C ALA A 52 13.34 -3.66 -1.68
N PHE A 53 12.19 -3.24 -2.22
CA PHE A 53 12.12 -2.31 -3.33
C PHE A 53 12.75 -0.95 -2.99
N TYR A 54 12.38 -0.34 -1.86
CA TYR A 54 12.91 0.98 -1.48
C TYR A 54 14.42 0.99 -1.17
N TYR A 55 15.02 -0.16 -0.86
CA TYR A 55 16.47 -0.30 -0.72
C TYR A 55 17.19 -0.69 -2.02
N SER A 56 16.45 -1.02 -3.08
CA SER A 56 17.01 -1.48 -4.36
C SER A 56 17.74 -0.36 -5.13
N SER A 57 18.69 -0.74 -5.97
CA SER A 57 19.35 0.16 -6.91
C SER A 57 18.38 0.69 -7.97
N GLU A 58 17.39 -0.12 -8.35
CA GLU A 58 16.30 0.26 -9.26
C GLU A 58 15.54 1.48 -8.73
N TRP A 59 15.12 1.44 -7.47
CA TRP A 59 14.43 2.57 -6.84
C TRP A 59 15.32 3.80 -6.71
N LYS A 60 16.56 3.63 -6.28
CA LYS A 60 17.49 4.75 -6.13
C LYS A 60 17.70 5.50 -7.45
N ALA A 61 17.88 4.77 -8.54
CA ALA A 61 18.02 5.34 -9.89
C ALA A 61 16.72 6.04 -10.34
N THR A 62 15.57 5.40 -10.15
CA THR A 62 14.25 5.95 -10.50
C THR A 62 13.97 7.23 -9.70
N ARG A 63 14.20 7.21 -8.40
CA ARG A 63 14.02 8.37 -7.53
C ARG A 63 14.89 9.55 -7.98
N ALA A 64 16.15 9.31 -8.30
CA ALA A 64 17.04 10.35 -8.81
C ALA A 64 16.54 10.97 -10.13
N ARG A 65 16.01 10.14 -11.03
CA ARG A 65 15.43 10.61 -12.31
C ARG A 65 14.18 11.47 -12.09
N VAL A 66 13.31 11.10 -11.17
CA VAL A 66 12.10 11.89 -10.83
C VAL A 66 12.49 13.23 -10.22
N LEU A 67 13.40 13.25 -9.25
CA LEU A 67 13.89 14.49 -8.65
C LEU A 67 14.57 15.40 -9.67
N ALA A 68 15.34 14.86 -10.62
CA ALA A 68 15.95 15.63 -11.70
C ALA A 68 14.89 16.19 -12.66
N ARG A 69 13.90 15.41 -13.07
CA ARG A 69 12.78 15.86 -13.91
C ARG A 69 12.03 17.01 -13.26
N ASP A 70 11.74 16.88 -11.97
CA ASP A 70 10.95 17.82 -11.17
C ASP A 70 11.79 18.95 -10.57
N THR A 71 13.07 19.02 -10.93
CA THR A 71 14.02 20.05 -10.47
C THR A 71 14.13 20.19 -8.95
N GLY A 72 13.86 19.10 -8.22
CA GLY A 72 13.97 19.05 -6.76
C GLY A 72 12.91 19.87 -6.01
N ILE A 73 11.82 20.24 -6.65
CA ILE A 73 10.74 21.01 -6.03
C ILE A 73 9.46 20.20 -5.87
N ASP A 74 8.62 20.65 -4.93
CA ASP A 74 7.27 20.09 -4.72
C ASP A 74 6.36 20.50 -5.87
N ILE A 75 6.06 19.56 -6.76
CA ILE A 75 5.25 19.82 -7.97
C ILE A 75 3.80 20.12 -7.61
N TYR A 76 3.26 19.49 -6.59
CA TYR A 76 1.88 19.77 -6.15
C TYR A 76 1.72 21.23 -5.71
N LEU A 77 2.57 21.71 -4.82
CA LEU A 77 2.53 23.10 -4.36
C LEU A 77 2.82 24.10 -5.49
N TYR A 78 3.75 23.77 -6.35
CA TYR A 78 4.10 24.63 -7.48
C TYR A 78 2.92 24.81 -8.45
N ILE A 79 2.22 23.75 -8.79
CA ILE A 79 1.09 23.82 -9.73
C ILE A 79 -0.19 24.36 -9.08
N THR A 80 -0.51 23.92 -7.86
CA THR A 80 -1.78 24.30 -7.21
C THR A 80 -1.75 25.66 -6.53
N GLU A 81 -0.60 26.07 -6.00
CA GLU A 81 -0.46 27.29 -5.20
C GLU A 81 0.55 28.30 -5.77
N GLY A 82 1.28 27.96 -6.84
CA GLY A 82 2.34 28.79 -7.38
C GLY A 82 3.53 28.95 -6.42
N ARG A 83 3.69 28.06 -5.46
CA ARG A 83 4.68 28.12 -4.39
C ARG A 83 5.83 27.17 -4.64
N VAL A 84 7.06 27.69 -4.60
CA VAL A 84 8.27 26.88 -4.71
C VAL A 84 8.69 26.39 -3.32
N ALA A 85 8.75 25.09 -3.16
CA ALA A 85 9.25 24.43 -1.94
C ALA A 85 10.13 23.24 -2.33
N PRO A 86 11.19 22.92 -1.56
CA PRO A 86 12.04 21.77 -1.86
C PRO A 86 11.27 20.47 -1.69
N ALA A 87 11.50 19.52 -2.60
CA ALA A 87 11.00 18.16 -2.48
C ALA A 87 12.06 17.27 -1.82
N ASP A 88 11.65 16.48 -0.88
CA ASP A 88 12.47 15.49 -0.19
C ASP A 88 11.93 14.05 -0.37
N THR A 89 10.72 13.92 -0.90
CA THR A 89 10.02 12.65 -1.09
C THR A 89 9.58 12.49 -2.54
N VAL A 90 9.67 11.27 -3.03
CA VAL A 90 9.03 10.84 -4.30
C VAL A 90 7.87 9.92 -3.95
N HIS A 91 6.67 10.30 -4.35
CA HIS A 91 5.43 9.62 -4.03
C HIS A 91 4.91 8.82 -5.22
N HIS A 92 4.42 7.60 -4.96
CA HIS A 92 3.70 6.79 -5.91
C HIS A 92 2.23 7.20 -5.95
N ILE A 93 1.72 7.66 -7.09
CA ILE A 93 0.31 8.07 -7.26
C ILE A 93 -0.61 6.86 -7.07
N VAL A 94 -0.37 5.78 -7.81
CA VAL A 94 -0.88 4.46 -7.48
C VAL A 94 0.13 3.80 -6.56
N GLU A 95 -0.31 3.43 -5.37
CA GLU A 95 0.59 2.93 -4.33
C GLU A 95 1.32 1.66 -4.76
N LEU A 96 2.56 1.48 -4.27
CA LEU A 96 3.45 0.39 -4.65
C LEU A 96 2.79 -0.99 -4.57
N MET A 97 2.04 -1.26 -3.51
CA MET A 97 1.40 -2.55 -3.28
C MET A 97 0.00 -2.66 -3.91
N GLU A 98 -0.53 -1.57 -4.43
CA GLU A 98 -1.77 -1.55 -5.22
C GLU A 98 -1.51 -2.03 -6.66
N ASP A 99 -0.43 -1.53 -7.27
CA ASP A 99 0.03 -1.97 -8.59
C ASP A 99 1.57 -1.94 -8.66
N TYR A 100 2.18 -3.06 -8.34
CA TYR A 100 3.64 -3.20 -8.32
C TYR A 100 4.29 -3.02 -9.71
N SER A 101 3.54 -3.21 -10.79
CA SER A 101 4.03 -3.01 -12.16
C SER A 101 4.38 -1.55 -12.46
N LYS A 102 3.78 -0.61 -11.74
CA LYS A 102 3.99 0.85 -11.87
C LYS A 102 5.06 1.41 -10.94
N ARG A 103 5.82 0.57 -10.25
CA ARG A 103 6.81 0.99 -9.24
C ARG A 103 7.87 1.96 -9.73
N CYS A 104 8.27 1.86 -10.98
CA CYS A 104 9.27 2.70 -11.62
C CYS A 104 8.73 3.49 -12.83
N ASP A 105 7.41 3.51 -13.01
CA ASP A 105 6.76 4.33 -14.02
C ASP A 105 6.87 5.81 -13.63
N LEU A 106 7.58 6.60 -14.44
CA LEU A 106 7.80 8.02 -14.16
C LEU A 106 6.50 8.83 -14.14
N ASP A 107 5.48 8.39 -14.88
CA ASP A 107 4.17 9.06 -14.88
C ASP A 107 3.31 8.71 -13.65
N ASN A 108 3.74 7.71 -12.89
CA ASN A 108 3.16 7.34 -11.59
C ASN A 108 3.91 7.94 -10.39
N LEU A 109 4.95 8.73 -10.63
CA LEU A 109 5.84 9.26 -9.59
C LEU A 109 5.91 10.78 -9.63
N ILE A 110 5.83 11.41 -8.47
CA ILE A 110 5.86 12.86 -8.29
C ILE A 110 6.75 13.26 -7.12
N SER A 111 7.56 14.31 -7.30
CA SER A 111 8.35 14.91 -6.22
C SER A 111 7.49 15.83 -5.37
N ILE A 112 7.51 15.65 -4.08
CA ILE A 112 6.75 16.44 -3.11
C ILE A 112 7.54 16.66 -1.82
N SER A 113 7.15 17.65 -1.04
CA SER A 113 7.64 17.85 0.32
C SER A 113 6.98 16.87 1.30
N GLU A 114 7.60 16.66 2.47
CA GLU A 114 7.03 15.82 3.53
C GLU A 114 5.66 16.33 4.01
N ALA A 115 5.47 17.66 4.07
CA ALA A 115 4.17 18.24 4.42
C ALA A 115 3.08 17.88 3.41
N THR A 116 3.37 17.98 2.11
CA THR A 116 2.45 17.56 1.04
C THR A 116 2.22 16.05 1.09
N HIS A 117 3.25 15.24 1.32
CA HIS A 117 3.13 13.79 1.46
C HIS A 117 2.20 13.41 2.62
N SER A 118 2.31 14.07 3.77
CA SER A 118 1.40 13.86 4.91
C SER A 118 -0.05 14.19 4.57
N MET A 119 -0.28 15.27 3.85
CA MET A 119 -1.62 15.65 3.39
C MET A 119 -2.22 14.60 2.43
N ILE A 120 -1.44 14.16 1.45
CA ILE A 120 -1.84 13.11 0.50
C ILE A 120 -2.16 11.81 1.23
N SER A 121 -1.30 11.39 2.16
CA SER A 121 -1.51 10.17 2.95
C SER A 121 -2.81 10.18 3.75
N LYS A 122 -3.23 11.35 4.26
CA LYS A 122 -4.54 11.52 4.90
C LYS A 122 -5.69 11.35 3.92
N ALA A 123 -5.58 11.94 2.72
CA ALA A 123 -6.59 11.81 1.67
C ALA A 123 -6.73 10.35 1.19
N TYR A 124 -5.64 9.59 1.17
CA TYR A 124 -5.62 8.18 0.73
C TYR A 124 -6.32 7.20 1.69
N LYS A 125 -6.69 7.64 2.88
CA LYS A 125 -7.50 6.84 3.82
C LYS A 125 -8.97 6.72 3.43
N ASP A 126 -9.45 7.58 2.54
CA ASP A 126 -10.82 7.60 2.02
C ASP A 126 -10.78 7.32 0.51
N GLU A 127 -11.53 6.34 0.04
CA GLU A 127 -11.49 5.88 -1.36
C GLU A 127 -11.86 6.98 -2.37
N ILE A 128 -12.85 7.82 -2.04
CA ILE A 128 -13.29 8.91 -2.91
C ILE A 128 -12.22 10.00 -2.98
N LYS A 129 -11.70 10.40 -1.81
CA LYS A 129 -10.62 11.40 -1.72
C LYS A 129 -9.34 10.92 -2.37
N LYS A 130 -9.02 9.62 -2.24
CA LYS A 130 -7.89 8.98 -2.89
C LYS A 130 -7.99 9.11 -4.41
N ALA A 131 -9.13 8.74 -4.99
CA ALA A 131 -9.35 8.82 -6.43
C ALA A 131 -9.22 10.27 -6.95
N GLN A 132 -9.80 11.24 -6.23
CA GLN A 132 -9.68 12.66 -6.55
C GLN A 132 -8.22 13.14 -6.47
N MET A 133 -7.51 12.77 -5.42
CA MET A 133 -6.10 13.15 -5.23
C MET A 133 -5.21 12.54 -6.30
N GLN A 134 -5.40 11.27 -6.65
CA GLN A 134 -4.66 10.62 -7.73
C GLN A 134 -4.86 11.36 -9.07
N GLN A 135 -6.08 11.79 -9.36
CA GLN A 135 -6.36 12.57 -10.56
C GLN A 135 -5.65 13.93 -10.53
N THR A 136 -5.73 14.65 -9.41
CA THR A 136 -5.05 15.93 -9.20
C THR A 136 -3.54 15.81 -9.40
N LEU A 137 -2.92 14.77 -8.84
CA LEU A 137 -1.47 14.55 -8.97
C LEU A 137 -1.05 14.26 -10.42
N ARG A 138 -1.85 13.50 -11.17
CA ARG A 138 -1.61 13.28 -12.61
C ARG A 138 -1.69 14.58 -13.41
N GLU A 139 -2.67 15.40 -13.11
CA GLU A 139 -2.84 16.72 -13.73
C GLU A 139 -1.66 17.64 -13.41
N CYS A 140 -1.16 17.62 -12.17
CA CYS A 140 0.03 18.37 -11.78
C CYS A 140 1.26 17.98 -12.60
N ILE A 141 1.51 16.69 -12.79
CA ILE A 141 2.63 16.21 -13.61
C ILE A 141 2.46 16.64 -15.07
N SER A 142 1.27 16.48 -15.61
CA SER A 142 0.95 16.86 -16.99
C SER A 142 1.16 18.35 -17.22
N GLU A 143 0.65 19.19 -16.34
CA GLU A 143 0.78 20.65 -16.41
C GLU A 143 2.24 21.08 -16.25
N TYR A 144 2.97 20.49 -15.32
CA TYR A 144 4.40 20.78 -15.12
C TYR A 144 5.22 20.45 -16.37
N LYS A 145 4.98 19.29 -16.99
CA LYS A 145 5.64 18.92 -18.26
C LYS A 145 5.36 19.92 -19.38
N LYS A 146 4.12 20.41 -19.48
CA LYS A 146 3.76 21.46 -20.47
C LYS A 146 4.54 22.75 -20.23
N ARG A 147 4.68 23.19 -18.97
CA ARG A 147 5.43 24.39 -18.62
C ARG A 147 6.92 24.26 -18.93
N LEU A 148 7.49 23.07 -18.75
CA LEU A 148 8.90 22.82 -19.11
C LEU A 148 9.13 22.78 -20.62
N ALA A 149 8.15 22.33 -21.41
CA ALA A 149 8.22 22.23 -22.87
C ALA A 149 7.95 23.56 -23.58
N GLY A 150 7.29 24.50 -22.92
CA GLY A 150 6.97 25.82 -23.43
C GLY A 150 8.01 26.86 -23.08
#